data_d04fdb1f1e0fd0d46de1b2c7067dc3f8
#
_entry.id   d04fdb1f1e0fd0d46de1b2c7067dc3f8
#
_cell.length_a   1.000
_cell.length_b   1.000
_cell.length_c   1.000
_cell.angle_alpha   90.00
_cell.angle_beta   90.00
_cell.angle_gamma   90.00
#
_symmetry.space_group_name_H-M   'P 1'
#
loop_
_entity.id
_entity.type
_entity.pdbx_description
1 polymer ?
#
loop_
_entity_poly.entity_id
_entity_poly.type
_entity_poly.pdbx_seq_one_letter_code
_entity_poly.pdbx_strand_id
1 'polypeptide(L)'
;NVSVFGLSFFMPGAGLGVSGAAMSTSLSQTVSGVLLLLSLFIVKTPIKLTFKGNYKITRNMLSKALKISVPVALERCTLCGGQIVLTRIISSVGTIALAVHQLANQCESIMYLPAYGFASSGTTLIGQSLGANKPEKAEKFANLLFIINLIFIVALCVPIFIFAEQIIALFTPSAETIELGNIALKIIAATEPLF
;
A
#
# COMPACT_ATOMS: atom_id res chain seq x y z
N ASN A 1 19.59 10.64 5.68
CA ASN A 1 19.06 9.29 5.53
C ASN A 1 17.73 9.37 4.79
N VAL A 2 17.71 8.93 3.56
CA VAL A 2 16.48 8.84 2.77
C VAL A 2 16.06 7.38 2.78
N SER A 3 14.99 7.07 3.49
CA SER A 3 14.36 5.74 3.46
C SER A 3 13.38 5.67 2.29
N VAL A 4 13.71 4.91 1.27
CA VAL A 4 12.79 4.52 0.21
C VAL A 4 12.52 3.03 0.40
N PHE A 5 11.25 2.64 0.61
CA PHE A 5 10.84 1.25 0.88
C PHE A 5 11.45 0.59 2.13
N GLY A 6 11.68 1.33 3.22
CA GLY A 6 12.25 0.76 4.45
C GLY A 6 13.73 0.35 4.36
N LEU A 7 14.37 0.54 3.21
CA LEU A 7 15.81 0.39 3.02
C LEU A 7 16.45 1.77 3.12
N SER A 8 17.15 2.02 4.22
CA SER A 8 18.00 3.20 4.37
C SER A 8 19.22 3.05 3.46
N PHE A 9 19.13 3.61 2.26
CA PHE A 9 20.30 3.82 1.42
C PHE A 9 21.13 4.93 2.05
N PHE A 10 22.33 4.57 2.52
CA PHE A 10 23.34 5.52 2.93
C PHE A 10 23.91 6.20 1.68
N MET A 11 23.24 7.25 1.21
CA MET A 11 23.88 8.19 0.29
C MET A 11 24.65 9.21 1.12
N PRO A 12 25.95 9.44 0.86
CA PRO A 12 26.68 10.55 1.46
C PRO A 12 25.90 11.83 1.18
N GLY A 13 25.47 12.49 2.26
CA GLY A 13 24.44 13.52 2.20
C GLY A 13 24.82 14.67 1.29
N ALA A 14 24.06 14.87 0.24
CA ALA A 14 24.11 16.07 -0.60
C ALA A 14 23.54 17.31 0.10
N GLY A 15 23.20 17.22 1.41
CA GLY A 15 22.67 18.34 2.19
C GLY A 15 21.31 18.88 1.73
N LEU A 16 20.60 18.15 0.85
CA LEU A 16 19.38 18.63 0.19
C LEU A 16 18.12 18.55 1.08
N GLY A 17 18.20 18.01 2.30
CA GLY A 17 17.08 17.97 3.24
C GLY A 17 15.78 17.43 2.61
N VAL A 18 14.69 18.14 2.77
CA VAL A 18 13.34 17.79 2.26
C VAL A 18 13.33 17.70 0.72
N SER A 19 14.06 18.57 0.04
CA SER A 19 14.15 18.55 -1.43
C SER A 19 14.80 17.26 -1.94
N GLY A 20 15.81 16.74 -1.23
CA GLY A 20 16.46 15.47 -1.58
C GLY A 20 15.50 14.28 -1.42
N ALA A 21 14.66 14.27 -0.38
CA ALA A 21 13.65 13.26 -0.18
C ALA A 21 12.59 13.28 -1.30
N ALA A 22 12.13 14.46 -1.70
CA ALA A 22 11.17 14.62 -2.80
C ALA A 22 11.77 14.15 -4.14
N MET A 23 13.02 14.52 -4.44
CA MET A 23 13.70 14.09 -5.67
C MET A 23 13.91 12.58 -5.73
N SER A 24 14.30 11.95 -4.63
CA SER A 24 14.49 10.49 -4.59
C SER A 24 13.18 9.73 -4.81
N THR A 25 12.07 10.20 -4.24
CA THR A 25 10.74 9.62 -4.45
C THR A 25 10.30 9.76 -5.91
N SER A 26 10.46 10.96 -6.49
CA SER A 26 10.11 11.21 -7.89
C SER A 26 10.95 10.38 -8.85
N LEU A 27 12.25 10.25 -8.60
CA LEU A 27 13.15 9.42 -9.40
C LEU A 27 12.77 7.94 -9.32
N SER A 28 12.51 7.44 -8.12
CA SER A 28 12.09 6.05 -7.89
C SER A 28 10.79 5.71 -8.63
N GLN A 29 9.78 6.60 -8.56
CA GLN A 29 8.53 6.41 -9.29
C GLN A 29 8.70 6.48 -10.81
N THR A 30 9.55 7.39 -11.30
CA THR A 30 9.86 7.49 -12.73
C THR A 30 10.53 6.22 -13.23
N VAL A 31 11.54 5.72 -12.51
CA VAL A 31 12.23 4.47 -12.86
C VAL A 31 11.25 3.28 -12.84
N SER A 32 10.41 3.18 -11.81
CA SER A 32 9.39 2.13 -11.74
C SER A 32 8.41 2.21 -12.90
N GLY A 33 7.96 3.41 -13.27
CA GLY A 33 7.06 3.62 -14.41
C GLY A 33 7.71 3.21 -15.73
N VAL A 34 8.97 3.58 -15.95
CA VAL A 34 9.74 3.21 -17.15
C VAL A 34 9.94 1.69 -17.22
N LEU A 35 10.34 1.06 -16.11
CA LEU A 35 10.50 -0.40 -16.05
C LEU A 35 9.18 -1.15 -16.33
N LEU A 36 8.07 -0.64 -15.83
CA LEU A 36 6.74 -1.18 -16.07
C LEU A 36 6.33 -1.07 -17.54
N LEU A 37 6.58 0.08 -18.17
CA LEU A 37 6.37 0.25 -19.60
C LEU A 37 7.27 -0.66 -20.42
N LEU A 38 8.54 -0.76 -20.10
CA LEU A 38 9.48 -1.68 -20.79
C LEU A 38 9.04 -3.14 -20.63
N SER A 39 8.53 -3.54 -19.48
CA SER A 39 8.05 -4.90 -19.25
C SER A 39 6.90 -5.28 -20.19
N LEU A 40 6.01 -4.33 -20.54
CA LEU A 40 4.92 -4.55 -21.51
C LEU A 40 5.42 -4.89 -22.92
N PHE A 41 6.62 -4.41 -23.28
CA PHE A 41 7.21 -4.69 -24.58
C PHE A 41 8.11 -5.94 -24.59
N ILE A 42 8.77 -6.23 -23.46
CA ILE A 42 9.75 -7.33 -23.34
C ILE A 42 9.04 -8.64 -22.98
N VAL A 43 8.07 -8.60 -22.07
CA VAL A 43 7.37 -9.80 -21.61
C VAL A 43 6.30 -10.19 -22.63
N LYS A 44 6.32 -11.45 -23.06
CA LYS A 44 5.29 -12.02 -23.95
C LYS A 44 3.96 -12.17 -23.22
N THR A 45 3.29 -11.06 -22.96
CA THR A 45 1.95 -11.06 -22.38
C THR A 45 0.89 -11.34 -23.46
N PRO A 46 -0.23 -11.98 -23.14
CA PRO A 46 -1.35 -12.16 -24.07
C PRO A 46 -1.96 -10.81 -24.52
N ILE A 47 -1.70 -9.73 -23.78
CA ILE A 47 -2.15 -8.38 -24.11
C ILE A 47 -1.00 -7.65 -24.78
N LYS A 48 -1.10 -7.45 -26.10
CA LYS A 48 -0.12 -6.66 -26.87
C LYS A 48 -0.67 -5.26 -27.10
N LEU A 49 0.07 -4.26 -26.66
CA LEU A 49 -0.20 -2.89 -27.05
C LEU A 49 0.19 -2.70 -28.51
N THR A 50 -0.81 -2.54 -29.38
CA THR A 50 -0.59 -2.30 -30.81
C THR A 50 -0.94 -0.86 -31.11
N PHE A 51 0.02 -0.03 -31.47
CA PHE A 51 -0.19 1.40 -31.79
C PHE A 51 -1.16 1.62 -32.97
N LYS A 52 -1.42 0.60 -33.79
CA LYS A 52 -2.36 0.66 -34.92
C LYS A 52 -3.77 0.13 -34.59
N GLY A 53 -4.12 0.00 -33.32
CA GLY A 53 -5.45 -0.46 -32.88
C GLY A 53 -6.54 0.58 -33.06
N ASN A 54 -7.78 0.15 -33.17
CA ASN A 54 -8.94 1.06 -33.17
C ASN A 54 -9.29 1.43 -31.71
N TYR A 55 -8.82 2.58 -31.24
CA TYR A 55 -9.01 3.09 -29.88
C TYR A 55 -10.33 3.87 -29.69
N LYS A 56 -11.35 3.63 -30.52
CA LYS A 56 -12.66 4.27 -30.36
C LYS A 56 -13.32 3.80 -29.07
N ILE A 57 -13.48 4.71 -28.13
CA ILE A 57 -14.20 4.44 -26.87
C ILE A 57 -15.69 4.32 -27.23
N THR A 58 -16.23 3.14 -27.03
CA THR A 58 -17.66 2.90 -27.22
C THR A 58 -18.43 3.33 -25.97
N ARG A 59 -19.59 3.95 -26.11
CA ARG A 59 -20.45 4.39 -25.01
C ARG A 59 -20.74 3.27 -24.00
N ASN A 60 -20.89 2.03 -24.49
CA ASN A 60 -21.08 0.85 -23.66
C ASN A 60 -19.87 0.53 -22.78
N MET A 61 -18.64 0.66 -23.32
CA MET A 61 -17.41 0.45 -22.55
C MET A 61 -17.27 1.52 -21.47
N LEU A 62 -17.51 2.78 -21.83
CA LEU A 62 -17.46 3.90 -20.91
C LEU A 62 -18.48 3.75 -19.78
N SER A 63 -19.72 3.39 -20.10
CA SER A 63 -20.77 3.17 -19.11
C SER A 63 -20.44 2.05 -18.13
N LYS A 64 -19.90 0.92 -18.61
CA LYS A 64 -19.46 -0.18 -17.75
C LYS A 64 -18.29 0.22 -16.86
N ALA A 65 -17.32 0.93 -17.43
CA ALA A 65 -16.16 1.43 -16.67
C ALA A 65 -16.59 2.41 -15.56
N LEU A 66 -17.44 3.39 -15.88
CA LEU A 66 -17.95 4.35 -14.91
C LEU A 66 -18.77 3.69 -13.80
N LYS A 67 -19.60 2.71 -14.14
CA LYS A 67 -20.42 1.98 -13.16
C LYS A 67 -19.57 1.28 -12.09
N ILE A 68 -18.36 0.85 -12.44
CA ILE A 68 -17.42 0.21 -11.51
C ILE A 68 -16.53 1.26 -10.84
N SER A 69 -16.04 2.24 -11.60
CA SER A 69 -15.07 3.21 -11.10
C SER A 69 -15.68 4.23 -10.13
N VAL A 70 -16.95 4.62 -10.32
CA VAL A 70 -17.59 5.62 -9.44
C VAL A 70 -17.73 5.13 -8.00
N PRO A 71 -18.25 3.93 -7.71
CA PRO A 71 -18.29 3.42 -6.34
C PRO A 71 -16.90 3.31 -5.70
N VAL A 72 -15.89 2.83 -6.43
CA VAL A 72 -14.52 2.72 -5.96
C VAL A 72 -13.91 4.10 -5.69
N ALA A 73 -14.19 5.08 -6.54
CA ALA A 73 -13.73 6.46 -6.33
C ALA A 73 -14.37 7.07 -5.06
N LEU A 74 -15.67 6.86 -4.84
CA LEU A 74 -16.37 7.33 -3.64
C LEU A 74 -15.81 6.67 -2.38
N GLU A 75 -15.55 5.37 -2.40
CA GLU A 75 -14.90 4.66 -1.32
C GLU A 75 -13.54 5.29 -0.99
N ARG A 76 -12.70 5.50 -1.99
CA ARG A 76 -11.38 6.13 -1.81
C ARG A 76 -11.45 7.56 -1.30
N CYS A 77 -12.40 8.36 -1.81
CA CYS A 77 -12.65 9.71 -1.31
C CYS A 77 -13.06 9.71 0.17
N THR A 78 -13.90 8.77 0.57
CA THR A 78 -14.33 8.64 1.98
C THR A 78 -13.17 8.25 2.89
N LEU A 79 -12.35 7.27 2.49
CA LEU A 79 -11.16 6.86 3.24
C LEU A 79 -10.15 8.01 3.35
N CYS A 80 -9.83 8.68 2.26
CA CYS A 80 -8.92 9.83 2.26
C CYS A 80 -9.47 10.99 3.10
N GLY A 81 -10.76 11.27 3.01
CA GLY A 81 -11.44 12.28 3.83
C GLY A 81 -11.35 11.96 5.32
N GLY A 82 -11.62 10.71 5.69
CA GLY A 82 -11.45 10.21 7.06
C GLY A 82 -10.03 10.38 7.58
N GLN A 83 -9.04 10.03 6.76
CA GLN A 83 -7.62 10.19 7.11
C GLN A 83 -7.22 11.66 7.35
N ILE A 84 -7.73 12.58 6.54
CA ILE A 84 -7.49 14.03 6.71
C ILE A 84 -8.10 14.51 8.02
N VAL A 85 -9.35 14.15 8.32
CA VAL A 85 -10.02 14.52 9.57
C VAL A 85 -9.28 13.95 10.77
N LEU A 86 -8.90 12.68 10.73
CA LEU A 86 -8.15 12.01 11.79
C LEU A 86 -6.81 12.72 12.05
N THR A 87 -6.05 12.99 11.00
CA THR A 87 -4.75 13.69 11.10
C THR A 87 -4.93 15.09 11.71
N ARG A 88 -6.00 15.80 11.35
CA ARG A 88 -6.30 17.11 11.93
C ARG A 88 -6.62 17.02 13.43
N ILE A 89 -7.41 16.03 13.84
CA ILE A 89 -7.72 15.79 15.26
C ILE A 89 -6.43 15.49 16.05
N ILE A 90 -5.60 14.59 15.55
CA ILE A 90 -4.33 14.21 16.18
C ILE A 90 -3.38 15.43 16.25
N SER A 91 -3.31 16.22 15.19
CA SER A 91 -2.51 17.45 15.15
C SER A 91 -2.96 18.47 16.22
N SER A 92 -4.23 18.51 16.59
CA SER A 92 -4.73 19.39 17.66
C SER A 92 -4.34 18.92 19.06
N VAL A 93 -4.00 17.65 19.23
CA VAL A 93 -3.53 17.09 20.52
C VAL A 93 -2.08 17.49 20.81
N GLY A 94 -1.24 17.62 19.77
CA GLY A 94 0.13 18.07 19.90
C GLY A 94 1.09 17.45 18.90
N THR A 95 2.30 17.99 18.86
CA THR A 95 3.34 17.56 17.91
C THR A 95 3.83 16.13 18.18
N ILE A 96 3.87 15.71 19.44
CA ILE A 96 4.28 14.34 19.82
C ILE A 96 3.26 13.33 19.33
N ALA A 97 1.96 13.59 19.53
CA ALA A 97 0.89 12.73 19.03
C ALA A 97 0.93 12.59 17.50
N LEU A 98 1.19 13.68 16.79
CA LEU A 98 1.34 13.67 15.35
C LEU A 98 2.56 12.85 14.90
N ALA A 99 3.69 12.99 15.60
CA ALA A 99 4.90 12.21 15.32
C ALA A 99 4.66 10.70 15.53
N VAL A 100 4.01 10.33 16.63
CA VAL A 100 3.62 8.93 16.92
C VAL A 100 2.71 8.38 15.83
N HIS A 101 1.70 9.14 15.42
CA HIS A 101 0.79 8.72 14.35
C HIS A 101 1.52 8.48 13.03
N GLN A 102 2.45 9.35 12.65
CA GLN A 102 3.24 9.18 11.42
C GLN A 102 4.16 7.94 11.50
N LEU A 103 4.80 7.70 12.66
CA LEU A 103 5.62 6.51 12.86
C LEU A 103 4.78 5.23 12.82
N ALA A 104 3.62 5.25 13.46
CA ALA A 104 2.69 4.12 13.44
C ALA A 104 2.20 3.79 12.03
N ASN A 105 1.81 4.79 11.23
CA ASN A 105 1.44 4.62 9.82
C ASN A 105 2.60 4.08 8.98
N GLN A 106 3.84 4.49 9.27
CA GLN A 106 5.01 3.95 8.56
C GLN A 106 5.22 2.47 8.86
N CYS A 107 5.02 2.04 10.10
CA CYS A 107 5.09 0.63 10.49
C CYS A 107 3.91 -0.17 9.91
N GLU A 108 2.70 0.39 9.90
CA GLU A 108 1.50 -0.19 9.28
C GLU A 108 1.72 -0.47 7.80
N SER A 109 2.38 0.44 7.07
CA SER A 109 2.64 0.22 5.65
C SER A 109 3.51 -1.01 5.37
N ILE A 110 4.35 -1.45 6.29
CA ILE A 110 5.14 -2.69 6.17
C ILE A 110 4.22 -3.92 6.17
N MET A 111 3.14 -3.89 6.96
CA MET A 111 2.14 -4.95 7.01
C MET A 111 1.17 -4.89 5.82
N TYR A 112 0.70 -3.69 5.50
CA TYR A 112 -0.30 -3.44 4.48
C TYR A 112 0.20 -3.68 3.04
N LEU A 113 1.44 -3.29 2.70
CA LEU A 113 1.95 -3.39 1.31
C LEU A 113 1.98 -4.82 0.76
N PRO A 114 2.47 -5.84 1.50
CA PRO A 114 2.40 -7.22 1.03
C PRO A 114 0.97 -7.73 0.91
N ALA A 115 0.09 -7.38 1.86
CA ALA A 115 -1.32 -7.75 1.83
C ALA A 115 -2.03 -7.20 0.59
N TYR A 116 -1.76 -5.94 0.25
CA TYR A 116 -2.24 -5.32 -0.97
C TYR A 116 -1.74 -6.04 -2.23
N GLY A 117 -0.51 -6.56 -2.22
CA GLY A 117 0.04 -7.38 -3.29
C GLY A 117 -0.77 -8.68 -3.51
N PHE A 118 -1.13 -9.38 -2.44
CA PHE A 118 -2.00 -10.57 -2.51
C PHE A 118 -3.39 -10.22 -3.02
N ALA A 119 -4.01 -9.14 -2.53
CA ALA A 119 -5.32 -8.67 -2.98
C ALA A 119 -5.33 -8.33 -4.48
N SER A 120 -4.29 -7.64 -4.97
CA SER A 120 -4.13 -7.31 -6.39
C SER A 120 -3.97 -8.54 -7.26
N SER A 121 -3.18 -9.52 -6.81
CA SER A 121 -3.03 -10.81 -7.48
C SER A 121 -4.35 -11.58 -7.52
N GLY A 122 -5.11 -11.54 -6.42
CA GLY A 122 -6.44 -12.14 -6.31
C GLY A 122 -7.42 -11.58 -7.33
N THR A 123 -7.50 -10.28 -7.43
CA THR A 123 -8.36 -9.59 -8.39
C THR A 123 -8.06 -10.06 -9.83
N THR A 124 -6.79 -10.21 -10.16
CA THR A 124 -6.36 -10.67 -11.50
C THR A 124 -6.75 -12.13 -11.76
N LEU A 125 -6.44 -13.05 -10.83
CA LEU A 125 -6.72 -14.49 -10.98
C LEU A 125 -8.21 -14.79 -11.00
N ILE A 126 -8.97 -14.13 -10.12
CA ILE A 126 -10.42 -14.25 -10.07
C ILE A 126 -11.03 -13.70 -11.36
N GLY A 127 -10.61 -12.52 -11.81
CA GLY A 127 -11.09 -11.92 -13.05
C GLY A 127 -10.82 -12.79 -14.29
N GLN A 128 -9.62 -13.37 -14.40
CA GLN A 128 -9.29 -14.31 -15.49
C GLN A 128 -10.13 -15.59 -15.43
N SER A 129 -10.38 -16.12 -14.24
CA SER A 129 -11.18 -17.34 -14.06
C SER A 129 -12.64 -17.12 -14.43
N LEU A 130 -13.21 -15.97 -14.05
CA LEU A 130 -14.57 -15.59 -14.43
C LEU A 130 -14.67 -15.30 -15.94
N GLY A 131 -13.68 -14.61 -16.51
CA GLY A 131 -13.61 -14.39 -17.97
C GLY A 131 -13.51 -15.68 -18.79
N ALA A 132 -12.94 -16.74 -18.20
CA ALA A 132 -12.86 -18.08 -18.80
C ALA A 132 -14.12 -18.93 -18.53
N ASN A 133 -15.19 -18.38 -17.97
CA ASN A 133 -16.42 -19.09 -17.57
C ASN A 133 -16.17 -20.26 -16.60
N LYS A 134 -15.23 -20.09 -15.64
CA LYS A 134 -14.89 -21.12 -14.64
C LYS A 134 -15.07 -20.58 -13.22
N PRO A 135 -16.32 -20.37 -12.76
CA PRO A 135 -16.60 -19.78 -11.45
C PRO A 135 -16.06 -20.59 -10.27
N GLU A 136 -16.07 -21.93 -10.38
CA GLU A 136 -15.50 -22.81 -9.34
C GLU A 136 -13.99 -22.58 -9.12
N LYS A 137 -13.25 -22.25 -10.19
CA LYS A 137 -11.83 -21.89 -10.07
C LYS A 137 -11.65 -20.52 -9.45
N ALA A 138 -12.54 -19.58 -9.75
CA ALA A 138 -12.52 -18.25 -9.14
C ALA A 138 -12.72 -18.33 -7.63
N GLU A 139 -13.68 -19.14 -7.17
CA GLU A 139 -13.93 -19.37 -5.74
C GLU A 139 -12.73 -20.02 -5.04
N LYS A 140 -12.15 -21.06 -5.65
CA LYS A 140 -10.94 -21.71 -5.10
C LYS A 140 -9.77 -20.74 -4.97
N PHE A 141 -9.54 -19.87 -5.97
CA PHE A 141 -8.50 -18.84 -5.87
C PHE A 141 -8.80 -17.81 -4.81
N ALA A 142 -10.06 -17.37 -4.68
CA ALA A 142 -10.46 -16.42 -3.65
C ALA A 142 -10.18 -16.97 -2.24
N ASN A 143 -10.64 -18.20 -1.96
CA ASN A 143 -10.44 -18.84 -0.68
C ASN A 143 -8.95 -19.10 -0.37
N LEU A 144 -8.20 -19.59 -1.35
CA LEU A 144 -6.77 -19.85 -1.18
C LEU A 144 -5.99 -18.57 -0.87
N LEU A 145 -6.24 -17.51 -1.64
CA LEU A 145 -5.55 -16.23 -1.45
C LEU A 145 -5.96 -15.56 -0.14
N PHE A 146 -7.23 -15.68 0.27
CA PHE A 146 -7.68 -15.19 1.57
C PHE A 146 -6.93 -15.87 2.71
N ILE A 147 -6.82 -17.21 2.69
CA ILE A 147 -6.12 -17.97 3.72
C ILE A 147 -4.63 -17.62 3.74
N ILE A 148 -3.98 -17.57 2.57
CA ILE A 148 -2.55 -17.23 2.47
C ILE A 148 -2.32 -15.81 3.00
N ASN A 149 -3.16 -14.84 2.60
CA ASN A 149 -3.04 -13.46 3.06
C ASN A 149 -3.22 -13.35 4.57
N LEU A 150 -4.23 -14.03 5.13
CA LEU A 150 -4.48 -14.04 6.57
C LEU A 150 -3.30 -14.62 7.36
N ILE A 151 -2.76 -15.77 6.93
CA ILE A 151 -1.58 -16.36 7.57
C ILE A 151 -0.38 -15.41 7.49
N PHE A 152 -0.18 -14.77 6.35
CA PHE A 152 0.93 -13.85 6.13
C PHE A 152 0.81 -12.60 7.00
N ILE A 153 -0.37 -11.99 7.06
CA ILE A 153 -0.63 -10.82 7.91
C ILE A 153 -0.39 -11.18 9.39
N VAL A 154 -0.97 -12.29 9.87
CA VAL A 154 -0.77 -12.72 11.26
C VAL A 154 0.71 -12.98 11.56
N ALA A 155 1.43 -13.61 10.64
CA ALA A 155 2.87 -13.86 10.77
C ALA A 155 3.70 -12.56 10.85
N LEU A 156 3.25 -11.47 10.24
CA LEU A 156 3.88 -10.15 10.36
C LEU A 156 3.43 -9.40 11.62
N CYS A 157 2.14 -9.45 11.95
CA CYS A 157 1.58 -8.71 13.09
C CYS A 157 2.11 -9.23 14.43
N VAL A 158 2.31 -10.55 14.59
CA VAL A 158 2.78 -11.15 15.85
C VAL A 158 4.17 -10.60 16.24
N PRO A 159 5.20 -10.63 15.39
CA PRO A 159 6.49 -10.03 15.74
C PRO A 159 6.39 -8.52 16.00
N ILE A 160 5.61 -7.79 15.19
CA ILE A 160 5.46 -6.34 15.36
C ILE A 160 4.78 -6.03 16.69
N PHE A 161 3.77 -6.82 17.11
CA PHE A 161 3.12 -6.68 18.41
C PHE A 161 4.09 -6.93 19.58
N ILE A 162 4.92 -7.98 19.47
CA ILE A 162 5.88 -8.35 20.52
C ILE A 162 7.01 -7.32 20.63
N PHE A 163 7.54 -6.88 19.50
CA PHE A 163 8.70 -5.98 19.42
C PHE A 163 8.32 -4.52 19.17
N ALA A 164 7.07 -4.12 19.45
CA ALA A 164 6.55 -2.78 19.15
C ALA A 164 7.42 -1.66 19.77
N GLU A 165 7.83 -1.82 21.02
CA GLU A 165 8.67 -0.86 21.73
C GLU A 165 10.05 -0.70 21.08
N GLN A 166 10.70 -1.83 20.76
CA GLN A 166 12.01 -1.84 20.10
C GLN A 166 11.95 -1.23 18.69
N ILE A 167 10.86 -1.51 17.97
CA ILE A 167 10.65 -0.95 16.62
C ILE A 167 10.52 0.56 16.70
N ILE A 168 9.71 1.10 17.61
CA ILE A 168 9.57 2.55 17.77
C ILE A 168 10.88 3.19 18.26
N ALA A 169 11.61 2.55 19.16
CA ALA A 169 12.89 3.04 19.66
C ALA A 169 13.97 3.18 18.57
N LEU A 170 13.87 2.43 17.46
CA LEU A 170 14.74 2.61 16.30
C LEU A 170 14.52 3.94 15.56
N PHE A 171 13.33 4.50 15.66
CA PHE A 171 12.96 5.73 14.94
C PHE A 171 13.15 7.00 15.77
N THR A 172 13.07 6.89 17.10
CA THR A 172 13.13 8.06 17.99
C THR A 172 13.80 7.73 19.31
N PRO A 173 14.64 8.63 19.86
CA PRO A 173 15.20 8.50 21.19
C PRO A 173 14.28 9.03 22.32
N SER A 174 13.12 9.64 22.00
CA SER A 174 12.22 10.24 22.97
C SER A 174 11.41 9.17 23.70
N ALA A 175 11.61 9.06 25.03
CA ALA A 175 10.91 8.08 25.87
C ALA A 175 9.38 8.24 25.80
N GLU A 176 8.87 9.46 25.81
CA GLU A 176 7.43 9.75 25.71
C GLU A 176 6.85 9.29 24.37
N THR A 177 7.58 9.50 23.27
CA THR A 177 7.18 9.03 21.93
C THR A 177 7.22 7.50 21.84
N ILE A 178 8.17 6.85 22.51
CA ILE A 178 8.28 5.39 22.54
C ILE A 178 7.09 4.79 23.30
N GLU A 179 6.73 5.31 24.44
CA GLU A 179 5.61 4.79 25.24
C GLU A 179 4.27 4.90 24.49
N LEU A 180 3.95 6.07 23.97
CA LEU A 180 2.73 6.29 23.18
C LEU A 180 2.74 5.48 21.87
N GLY A 181 3.89 5.41 21.21
CA GLY A 181 4.08 4.67 19.97
C GLY A 181 3.93 3.16 20.14
N ASN A 182 4.42 2.61 21.24
CA ASN A 182 4.25 1.20 21.60
C ASN A 182 2.77 0.83 21.73
N ILE A 183 1.97 1.66 22.41
CA ILE A 183 0.53 1.45 22.56
C ILE A 183 -0.16 1.53 21.18
N ALA A 184 0.12 2.58 20.42
CA ALA A 184 -0.48 2.78 19.11
C ALA A 184 -0.16 1.62 18.14
N LEU A 185 1.11 1.19 18.09
CA LEU A 185 1.54 0.11 17.22
C LEU A 185 0.95 -1.24 17.61
N LYS A 186 0.79 -1.51 18.90
CA LYS A 186 0.11 -2.72 19.38
C LYS A 186 -1.36 -2.76 18.99
N ILE A 187 -2.06 -1.63 19.08
CA ILE A 187 -3.46 -1.53 18.65
C ILE A 187 -3.57 -1.80 17.15
N ILE A 188 -2.72 -1.17 16.33
CA ILE A 188 -2.68 -1.40 14.89
C ILE A 188 -2.40 -2.86 14.59
N ALA A 189 -1.34 -3.45 15.14
CA ALA A 189 -0.98 -4.84 14.89
C ALA A 189 -2.08 -5.84 15.32
N ALA A 190 -2.88 -5.51 16.34
CA ALA A 190 -4.00 -6.35 16.77
C ALA A 190 -5.23 -6.21 15.85
N THR A 191 -5.44 -5.06 15.24
CA THR A 191 -6.60 -4.78 14.38
C THR A 191 -6.36 -5.10 12.91
N GLU A 192 -5.12 -5.07 12.44
CA GLU A 192 -4.74 -5.30 11.04
C GLU A 192 -5.25 -6.63 10.45
N PRO A 193 -5.24 -7.78 11.16
CA PRO A 193 -5.78 -9.02 10.63
C PRO A 193 -7.30 -9.01 10.38
N LEU A 194 -8.02 -8.02 10.94
CA LEU A 194 -9.47 -7.86 10.78
C LEU A 194 -9.84 -6.90 9.64
N PHE A 195 -8.86 -6.16 9.14
CA PHE A 195 -9.02 -5.16 8.09
C PHE A 195 -8.66 -5.73 6.72
#